data_6cdc7f850b37699ca08b5ae046aceda3
#
_entry.id   6cdc7f850b37699ca08b5ae046aceda3
#
_cell.length_a   1.000
_cell.length_b   1.000
_cell.length_c   1.000
_cell.angle_alpha   90.00
_cell.angle_beta   90.00
_cell.angle_gamma   90.00
#
_symmetry.space_group_name_H-M   'P 1'
#
loop_
_entity.id
_entity.type
_entity.pdbx_description
1 polymer ?
#
loop_
_entity_poly.entity_id
_entity_poly.type
_entity_poly.pdbx_seq_one_letter_code
_entity_poly.pdbx_strand_id
1 'polypeptide(L)'
;GFYGILKAMDGVVPYRLEMQAKLPAAGCKNLYDFWGSRLYFELTQNDKSILNLASKEYSKSIEKYLTLRDKYITIVFCELSGDKLVTKGTYAKMARGEMVRFMAENSIENPEDIKKFDRLGYAFRHDLSSDTEYIFERRIEITSY
;
A
#
# COMPACT_ATOMS: atom_id res chain seq x y z
N GLY A 1 10.48 -1.83 -7.10
CA GLY A 1 10.98 -1.70 -8.45
C GLY A 1 12.49 -1.90 -8.57
N PHE A 2 13.13 -1.13 -9.43
CA PHE A 2 14.56 -1.27 -9.76
C PHE A 2 15.48 -1.03 -8.55
N TYR A 3 15.20 -0.01 -7.77
CA TYR A 3 16.02 0.37 -6.61
C TYR A 3 15.78 -0.47 -5.35
N GLY A 4 14.83 -1.36 -5.34
CA GLY A 4 14.44 -2.09 -4.13
C GLY A 4 13.67 -1.21 -3.14
N ILE A 5 14.05 -1.27 -1.86
CA ILE A 5 13.46 -0.43 -0.81
C ILE A 5 14.15 0.95 -0.84
N LEU A 6 13.34 1.98 -0.73
CA LEU A 6 13.77 3.38 -0.67
C LEU A 6 13.22 4.03 0.60
N LYS A 7 14.01 4.90 1.19
CA LYS A 7 13.57 5.83 2.24
C LYS A 7 12.95 7.06 1.60
N ALA A 8 12.14 7.79 2.35
CA ALA A 8 11.39 8.94 1.86
C ALA A 8 12.24 10.04 1.20
N MET A 9 13.51 10.19 1.60
CA MET A 9 14.43 11.22 1.11
C MET A 9 15.50 10.69 0.14
N ASP A 10 15.42 9.42 -0.26
CA ASP A 10 16.37 8.86 -1.22
C ASP A 10 16.16 9.47 -2.61
N GLY A 11 17.27 9.84 -3.25
CA GLY A 11 17.26 10.34 -4.62
C GLY A 11 17.07 9.20 -5.62
N VAL A 12 16.20 9.42 -6.60
CA VAL A 12 15.97 8.47 -7.70
C VAL A 12 15.96 9.19 -9.04
N VAL A 13 16.41 8.52 -10.10
CA VAL A 13 16.20 9.01 -11.46
C VAL A 13 14.86 8.49 -11.99
N PRO A 14 14.17 9.27 -12.86
CA PRO A 14 12.95 8.79 -13.51
C PRO A 14 13.21 7.53 -14.31
N TYR A 15 12.42 6.49 -14.08
CA TYR A 15 12.44 5.25 -14.86
C TYR A 15 11.06 4.63 -14.90
N ARG A 16 10.83 3.78 -15.89
CA ARG A 16 9.64 2.94 -15.98
C ARG A 16 10.06 1.49 -16.10
N LEU A 17 9.83 0.71 -15.06
CA LEU A 17 10.10 -0.72 -15.04
C LEU A 17 9.05 -1.41 -14.17
N GLU A 18 8.28 -2.27 -14.77
CA GLU A 18 7.25 -3.06 -14.10
C GLU A 18 7.88 -4.27 -13.39
N MET A 19 7.28 -4.71 -12.29
CA MET A 19 7.79 -5.86 -11.52
C MET A 19 7.80 -7.15 -12.32
N GLN A 20 6.95 -7.26 -13.35
CA GLN A 20 6.86 -8.42 -14.26
C GLN A 20 7.79 -8.32 -15.46
N ALA A 21 8.54 -7.22 -15.62
CA ALA A 21 9.48 -7.07 -16.74
C ALA A 21 10.48 -8.22 -16.79
N LYS A 22 10.69 -8.80 -17.97
CA LYS A 22 11.64 -9.89 -18.16
C LYS A 22 13.07 -9.39 -18.01
N LEU A 23 13.89 -10.13 -17.26
CA LEU A 23 15.30 -9.81 -16.96
C LEU A 23 16.26 -10.93 -17.38
N PRO A 24 16.32 -11.29 -18.66
CA PRO A 24 17.13 -12.42 -19.11
C PRO A 24 18.64 -12.20 -18.87
N ALA A 25 19.11 -10.96 -18.93
CA ALA A 25 20.52 -10.63 -18.69
C ALA A 25 20.98 -10.88 -17.25
N ALA A 26 20.06 -10.89 -16.28
CA ALA A 26 20.34 -11.19 -14.87
C ALA A 26 20.07 -12.67 -14.53
N GLY A 27 19.73 -13.52 -15.50
CA GLY A 27 19.33 -14.91 -15.25
C GLY A 27 18.01 -15.08 -14.52
N CYS A 28 17.23 -14.01 -14.40
CA CYS A 28 15.99 -13.97 -13.64
C CYS A 28 14.79 -13.82 -14.59
N LYS A 29 13.64 -14.41 -14.21
CA LYS A 29 12.41 -14.29 -15.00
C LYS A 29 11.84 -12.88 -14.99
N ASN A 30 11.90 -12.22 -13.84
CA ASN A 30 11.35 -10.88 -13.60
C ASN A 30 11.94 -10.28 -12.31
N LEU A 31 11.50 -9.07 -11.92
CA LEU A 31 11.97 -8.42 -10.70
C LEU A 31 11.55 -9.12 -9.40
N TYR A 32 10.44 -9.84 -9.37
CA TYR A 32 10.08 -10.64 -8.19
C TYR A 32 11.10 -11.76 -7.96
N ASP A 33 11.55 -12.41 -9.03
CA ASP A 33 12.56 -13.46 -8.98
C ASP A 33 13.93 -12.87 -8.60
N PHE A 34 14.29 -11.75 -9.22
CA PHE A 34 15.52 -11.02 -8.94
C PHE A 34 15.65 -10.63 -7.46
N TRP A 35 14.62 -10.03 -6.88
CA TRP A 35 14.65 -9.61 -5.48
C TRP A 35 14.48 -10.77 -4.50
N GLY A 36 13.69 -11.78 -4.85
CA GLY A 36 13.39 -12.90 -3.95
C GLY A 36 12.87 -12.40 -2.60
N SER A 37 13.39 -12.94 -1.51
CA SER A 37 13.03 -12.56 -0.13
C SER A 37 13.77 -11.33 0.40
N ARG A 38 14.72 -10.77 -0.34
CA ARG A 38 15.59 -9.67 0.15
C ARG A 38 14.81 -8.44 0.60
N LEU A 39 13.76 -8.06 -0.15
CA LEU A 39 12.91 -6.91 0.21
C LEU A 39 12.17 -7.14 1.52
N TYR A 40 11.66 -8.35 1.73
CA TYR A 40 11.00 -8.71 2.98
C TYR A 40 11.97 -8.65 4.17
N PHE A 41 13.13 -9.28 4.06
CA PHE A 41 14.12 -9.27 5.14
C PHE A 41 14.60 -7.86 5.48
N GLU A 42 14.88 -7.03 4.48
CA GLU A 42 15.27 -5.63 4.70
C GLU A 42 14.19 -4.83 5.40
N LEU A 43 12.92 -4.99 4.98
CA LEU A 43 11.79 -4.27 5.57
C LEU A 43 11.52 -4.69 7.03
N THR A 44 11.77 -5.96 7.38
CA THR A 44 11.40 -6.53 8.68
C THR A 44 12.56 -6.69 9.66
N GLN A 45 13.73 -6.08 9.36
CA GLN A 45 14.91 -6.16 10.23
C GLN A 45 14.67 -5.62 11.65
N ASN A 46 13.99 -4.49 11.76
CA ASN A 46 13.82 -3.77 13.02
C ASN A 46 12.39 -3.84 13.56
N ASP A 47 11.40 -3.97 12.69
CA ASP A 47 9.99 -4.05 13.05
C ASP A 47 9.26 -5.01 12.10
N LYS A 48 8.33 -5.76 12.66
CA LYS A 48 7.49 -6.71 11.92
C LYS A 48 6.08 -6.18 11.65
N SER A 49 5.86 -4.90 11.92
CA SER A 49 4.61 -4.22 11.62
C SER A 49 4.70 -3.52 10.27
N ILE A 50 3.85 -3.91 9.33
CA ILE A 50 3.84 -3.37 7.98
C ILE A 50 2.45 -2.84 7.65
N LEU A 51 2.36 -1.54 7.34
CA LEU A 51 1.18 -0.95 6.72
C LEU A 51 1.34 -0.97 5.21
N ASN A 52 0.57 -1.82 4.54
CA ASN A 52 0.62 -1.94 3.09
C ASN A 52 -0.25 -0.88 2.42
N LEU A 53 0.39 0.17 1.91
CA LEU A 53 -0.20 1.20 1.03
C LEU A 53 0.19 0.98 -0.44
N ALA A 54 0.92 -0.08 -0.75
CA ALA A 54 1.35 -0.39 -2.11
C ALA A 54 0.21 -0.93 -2.98
N SER A 55 0.37 -0.80 -4.29
CA SER A 55 -0.50 -1.53 -5.21
C SER A 55 -0.20 -3.02 -5.16
N LYS A 56 -1.16 -3.84 -5.62
CA LYS A 56 -1.02 -5.31 -5.65
C LYS A 56 0.23 -5.79 -6.39
N GLU A 57 0.67 -5.05 -7.40
CA GLU A 57 1.90 -5.34 -8.13
C GLU A 57 3.12 -5.30 -7.21
N TYR A 58 3.23 -4.27 -6.35
CA TYR A 58 4.40 -4.13 -5.46
C TYR A 58 4.27 -4.95 -4.18
N SER A 59 3.09 -5.05 -3.59
CA SER A 59 2.88 -5.81 -2.35
C SER A 59 3.21 -7.30 -2.50
N LYS A 60 2.96 -7.89 -3.68
CA LYS A 60 3.34 -9.28 -4.00
C LYS A 60 4.82 -9.58 -3.79
N SER A 61 5.71 -8.58 -3.85
CA SER A 61 7.15 -8.77 -3.65
C SER A 61 7.50 -9.22 -2.24
N ILE A 62 6.65 -8.94 -1.25
CA ILE A 62 6.84 -9.30 0.15
C ILE A 62 5.77 -10.25 0.69
N GLU A 63 4.54 -10.18 0.20
CA GLU A 63 3.39 -10.96 0.72
C GLU A 63 3.67 -12.46 0.86
N LYS A 64 4.35 -13.05 -0.12
CA LYS A 64 4.66 -14.50 -0.11
C LYS A 64 5.70 -14.93 0.92
N TYR A 65 6.38 -13.98 1.57
CA TYR A 65 7.40 -14.24 2.58
C TYR A 65 6.92 -13.92 3.99
N LEU A 66 5.71 -13.37 4.14
CA LEU A 66 5.12 -13.08 5.43
C LEU A 66 4.98 -14.34 6.28
N THR A 67 5.20 -14.18 7.58
CA THR A 67 5.06 -15.23 8.59
C THR A 67 3.97 -14.88 9.59
N LEU A 68 3.59 -15.81 10.45
CA LEU A 68 2.63 -15.57 11.53
C LEU A 68 3.10 -14.56 12.59
N ARG A 69 4.37 -14.15 12.55
CA ARG A 69 4.94 -13.13 13.44
C ARG A 69 4.85 -11.73 12.90
N ASP A 70 4.48 -11.58 11.63
CA ASP A 70 4.40 -10.28 10.97
C ASP A 70 2.99 -9.70 11.14
N LYS A 71 2.91 -8.47 11.62
CA LYS A 71 1.68 -7.70 11.62
C LYS A 71 1.56 -6.98 10.27
N TYR A 72 0.80 -7.55 9.36
CA TYR A 72 0.62 -7.00 8.02
C TYR A 72 -0.81 -6.51 7.83
N ILE A 73 -0.96 -5.19 7.67
CA ILE A 73 -2.27 -4.54 7.50
C ILE A 73 -2.33 -3.92 6.12
N THR A 74 -3.26 -4.36 5.30
CA THR A 74 -3.52 -3.76 3.98
C THR A 74 -4.53 -2.63 4.08
N ILE A 75 -4.18 -1.47 3.53
CA ILE A 75 -5.08 -0.32 3.46
C ILE A 75 -5.75 -0.30 2.10
N VAL A 76 -7.07 -0.39 2.10
CA VAL A 76 -7.91 -0.42 0.91
C VAL A 76 -8.70 0.88 0.81
N PHE A 77 -8.55 1.58 -0.32
CA PHE A 77 -9.36 2.74 -0.67
C PHE A 77 -10.35 2.36 -1.76
N CYS A 78 -11.63 2.48 -1.47
CA CYS A 78 -12.71 2.06 -2.36
C CYS A 78 -13.84 3.09 -2.41
N GLU A 79 -14.75 2.89 -3.34
CA GLU A 79 -16.00 3.63 -3.49
C GLU A 79 -17.13 2.63 -3.66
N LEU A 80 -18.33 3.00 -3.24
CA LEU A 80 -19.51 2.22 -3.52
C LEU A 80 -19.98 2.49 -4.96
N SER A 81 -20.15 1.45 -5.74
CA SER A 81 -20.70 1.51 -7.09
C SER A 81 -21.86 0.51 -7.20
N GLY A 82 -23.10 1.01 -7.08
CA GLY A 82 -24.23 0.16 -6.77
C GLY A 82 -24.03 -0.52 -5.41
N ASP A 83 -24.15 -1.85 -5.37
CA ASP A 83 -23.97 -2.64 -4.15
C ASP A 83 -22.53 -3.22 -4.01
N LYS A 84 -21.59 -2.75 -4.84
CA LYS A 84 -20.22 -3.29 -4.85
C LYS A 84 -19.17 -2.24 -4.49
N LEU A 85 -18.23 -2.64 -3.66
CA LEU A 85 -17.03 -1.84 -3.40
C LEU A 85 -16.04 -2.00 -4.56
N VAL A 86 -15.64 -0.88 -5.14
CA VAL A 86 -14.68 -0.84 -6.25
C VAL A 86 -13.53 0.09 -5.94
N THR A 87 -12.32 -0.30 -6.33
CA THR A 87 -11.13 0.54 -6.23
C THR A 87 -10.91 1.28 -7.54
N LYS A 88 -11.06 2.61 -7.53
CA LYS A 88 -10.72 3.45 -8.69
C LYS A 88 -9.26 3.85 -8.62
N GLY A 89 -8.45 3.37 -9.56
CA GLY A 89 -6.99 3.44 -9.52
C GLY A 89 -6.41 4.84 -9.27
N THR A 90 -6.94 5.87 -9.93
CA THR A 90 -6.45 7.25 -9.76
C THR A 90 -6.72 7.78 -8.35
N TYR A 91 -7.95 7.65 -7.87
CA TYR A 91 -8.32 8.11 -6.53
C TYR A 91 -7.61 7.32 -5.43
N ALA A 92 -7.45 6.00 -5.59
CA ALA A 92 -6.71 5.18 -4.65
C ALA A 92 -5.22 5.59 -4.58
N LYS A 93 -4.59 5.96 -5.70
CA LYS A 93 -3.21 6.48 -5.70
C LYS A 93 -3.09 7.78 -4.92
N MET A 94 -4.01 8.73 -5.14
CA MET A 94 -4.05 9.98 -4.40
C MET A 94 -4.27 9.75 -2.90
N ALA A 95 -5.22 8.88 -2.55
CA ALA A 95 -5.53 8.57 -1.15
C ALA A 95 -4.35 7.91 -0.41
N ARG A 96 -3.59 7.03 -1.08
CA ARG A 96 -2.36 6.44 -0.51
C ARG A 96 -1.32 7.50 -0.20
N GLY A 97 -1.11 8.46 -1.11
CA GLY A 97 -0.21 9.60 -0.88
C GLY A 97 -0.67 10.48 0.28
N GLU A 98 -1.97 10.81 0.34
CA GLU A 98 -2.55 11.58 1.44
C GLU A 98 -2.52 10.83 2.78
N MET A 99 -2.66 9.51 2.80
CA MET A 99 -2.50 8.70 4.02
C MET A 99 -1.06 8.80 4.56
N VAL A 100 -0.05 8.67 3.69
CA VAL A 100 1.36 8.84 4.11
C VAL A 100 1.59 10.23 4.69
N ARG A 101 1.07 11.27 4.04
CA ARG A 101 1.14 12.64 4.52
C ARG A 101 0.42 12.82 5.86
N PHE A 102 -0.79 12.28 6.00
CA PHE A 102 -1.56 12.31 7.24
C PHE A 102 -0.79 11.65 8.39
N MET A 103 -0.19 10.49 8.15
CA MET A 103 0.63 9.79 9.15
C MET A 103 1.83 10.63 9.59
N ALA A 104 2.54 11.26 8.64
CA ALA A 104 3.69 12.10 8.94
C ALA A 104 3.30 13.37 9.72
N GLU A 105 2.25 14.08 9.29
CA GLU A 105 1.77 15.31 9.94
C GLU A 105 1.27 15.08 11.36
N ASN A 106 0.74 13.90 11.66
CA ASN A 106 0.20 13.54 12.97
C ASN A 106 1.14 12.65 13.80
N SER A 107 2.38 12.41 13.32
CA SER A 107 3.37 11.55 13.99
C SER A 107 2.78 10.20 14.42
N ILE A 108 2.05 9.56 13.51
CA ILE A 108 1.33 8.31 13.79
C ILE A 108 2.32 7.15 13.88
N GLU A 109 2.40 6.53 15.04
CA GLU A 109 3.18 5.32 15.31
C GLU A 109 2.28 4.10 15.51
N ASN A 110 1.07 4.30 16.05
CA ASN A 110 0.11 3.22 16.23
C ASN A 110 -0.79 3.08 14.99
N PRO A 111 -0.85 1.90 14.33
CA PRO A 111 -1.74 1.66 13.19
C PRO A 111 -3.22 1.96 13.44
N GLU A 112 -3.69 1.87 14.69
CA GLU A 112 -5.07 2.20 15.04
C GLU A 112 -5.42 3.67 14.77
N ASP A 113 -4.43 4.57 14.87
CA ASP A 113 -4.66 6.00 14.70
C ASP A 113 -4.91 6.39 13.24
N ILE A 114 -4.52 5.55 12.25
CA ILE A 114 -4.85 5.80 10.85
C ILE A 114 -6.35 5.73 10.56
N LYS A 115 -7.12 5.06 11.42
CA LYS A 115 -8.59 4.99 11.30
C LYS A 115 -9.27 6.36 11.41
N LYS A 116 -8.56 7.36 11.92
CA LYS A 116 -9.00 8.77 11.97
C LYS A 116 -8.84 9.52 10.65
N PHE A 117 -8.27 8.88 9.63
CA PHE A 117 -8.09 9.49 8.30
C PHE A 117 -9.46 9.83 7.67
N ASP A 118 -9.63 11.10 7.28
CA ASP A 118 -10.87 11.67 6.76
C ASP A 118 -10.66 12.56 5.51
N ARG A 119 -9.55 12.37 4.79
CA ARG A 119 -9.17 13.21 3.64
C ARG A 119 -9.74 12.68 2.32
N LEU A 120 -9.88 13.58 1.35
CA LEU A 120 -10.38 13.29 0.01
C LEU A 120 -11.78 12.62 -0.02
N GLY A 121 -12.58 12.83 1.02
CA GLY A 121 -13.90 12.23 1.18
C GLY A 121 -13.88 10.76 1.64
N TYR A 122 -12.71 10.20 1.93
CA TYR A 122 -12.58 8.85 2.51
C TYR A 122 -12.83 8.85 4.00
N ALA A 123 -13.50 7.81 4.48
CA ALA A 123 -13.68 7.53 5.89
C ALA A 123 -13.51 6.02 6.17
N PHE A 124 -13.01 5.71 7.36
CA PHE A 124 -12.84 4.32 7.79
C PHE A 124 -14.18 3.61 7.94
N ARG A 125 -14.26 2.36 7.45
CA ARG A 125 -15.45 1.51 7.54
C ARG A 125 -15.21 0.36 8.51
N HIS A 126 -15.71 0.53 9.72
CA HIS A 126 -15.57 -0.44 10.80
C HIS A 126 -16.22 -1.79 10.46
N ASP A 127 -17.40 -1.73 9.84
CA ASP A 127 -18.23 -2.88 9.47
C ASP A 127 -17.67 -3.71 8.32
N LEU A 128 -16.73 -3.15 7.54
CA LEU A 128 -16.12 -3.82 6.38
C LEU A 128 -14.65 -4.18 6.62
N SER A 129 -14.06 -3.72 7.72
CA SER A 129 -12.65 -3.90 8.03
C SER A 129 -12.41 -5.10 8.95
N SER A 130 -11.18 -5.60 8.93
CA SER A 130 -10.67 -6.64 9.82
C SER A 130 -9.36 -6.21 10.46
N ASP A 131 -8.75 -7.08 11.28
CA ASP A 131 -7.44 -6.82 11.90
C ASP A 131 -6.28 -6.75 10.89
N THR A 132 -6.48 -7.28 9.68
CA THR A 132 -5.46 -7.35 8.62
C THR A 132 -5.81 -6.51 7.38
N GLU A 133 -7.02 -5.96 7.31
CA GLU A 133 -7.46 -5.14 6.19
C GLU A 133 -8.32 -3.98 6.68
N TYR A 134 -7.84 -2.75 6.47
CA TYR A 134 -8.54 -1.53 6.82
C TYR A 134 -9.15 -0.91 5.58
N ILE A 135 -10.46 -0.81 5.55
CA ILE A 135 -11.24 -0.29 4.42
C ILE A 135 -11.63 1.15 4.66
N PHE A 136 -11.24 2.01 3.72
CA PHE A 136 -11.63 3.40 3.64
C PHE A 136 -12.53 3.59 2.44
N GLU A 137 -13.79 3.95 2.68
CA GLU A 137 -14.77 4.21 1.64
C GLU A 137 -14.85 5.70 1.36
N ARG A 138 -14.79 6.05 0.08
CA ARG A 138 -15.05 7.41 -0.37
C ARG A 138 -16.54 7.65 -0.51
N ARG A 139 -17.04 8.62 0.24
CA ARG A 139 -18.40 9.12 0.09
C ARG A 139 -18.40 10.17 -1.02
N ILE A 140 -19.13 9.86 -2.10
CA ILE A 140 -19.40 10.84 -3.16
C ILE A 140 -20.61 11.62 -2.68
N GLU A 141 -20.44 12.89 -2.33
CA GLU A 141 -21.57 13.78 -2.13
C GLU A 141 -22.28 13.92 -3.49
N ILE A 142 -23.44 13.28 -3.61
CA ILE A 142 -24.34 13.53 -4.75
C ILE A 142 -24.93 14.90 -4.48
N THR A 143 -24.31 15.92 -5.06
CA THR A 143 -24.91 17.27 -5.09
C THR A 143 -26.16 17.13 -5.95
N SER A 144 -27.32 17.01 -5.32
CA SER A 144 -28.62 17.13 -5.99
C SER A 144 -28.77 18.57 -6.48
N TYR A 145 -28.72 18.76 -7.81
CA TYR A 145 -29.13 19.99 -8.46
C TYR A 145 -30.63 20.01 -8.64
#